data_d2118d4dc7d55d1dc5038c2ede9c2480
#
_entry.id   d2118d4dc7d55d1dc5038c2ede9c2480
#
_cell.length_a   1.000
_cell.length_b   1.000
_cell.length_c   1.000
_cell.angle_alpha   90.00
_cell.angle_beta   90.00
_cell.angle_gamma   90.00
#
_symmetry.space_group_name_H-M   'P 1'
#
loop_
_entity.id
_entity.type
_entity.pdbx_description
1 polymer ?
#
loop_
_entity_poly.entity_id
_entity_poly.type
_entity_poly.pdbx_seq_one_letter_code
_entity_poly.pdbx_strand_id
1 'polypeptide(L)'
;MSYVDEVIDLVVKKNPAEPEFHQAVKEVLESLRPVIEANEEKYRKEALLERLTEPERQIKFRVPWVDDNGQAHVNTGYRVQFNSAIGPYKGGLRLHPSVNLGIIKFLGFEQVFKNSLTGLPIGGGKGGSDFDPKGKSDREIMAFCQSFMTELCKHIGADTDVPAGDIGTGAREIGYMFGQYKRIRGVYEGVLTGKGLSYGGSLARTEATGYGLLYFTDEMMKLNGMELAGKIVAVSGSGNVAIYATEKAQQLGAKVVTVSDSNGWVYDPDGIDVAALKEIKEVNRARLTEYKKYRPNSEYHEGRGLWSVKVDVALPCATQNELLLEDAKMLVENGCKVVAEGANMPTTIEATEYLQQNGVLFAPGKAANAGGVATSALEMSQNSERLSWSFEEVDAKLKDIMVNICHNASEAAEKYGFKGNYVVGANIAGFEKVVDAMEAQGIV
;
A
#
# COMPACT_ATOMS: atom_id res chain seq x y z
N MET A 1 -15.11 5.71 30.89
CA MET A 1 -14.54 5.11 29.68
C MET A 1 -14.52 6.23 28.64
N SER A 2 -13.45 6.41 27.91
CA SER A 2 -13.43 7.43 26.85
C SER A 2 -14.27 6.99 25.65
N TYR A 3 -14.64 7.93 24.78
CA TYR A 3 -15.41 7.61 23.58
C TYR A 3 -14.66 6.60 22.67
N VAL A 4 -13.36 6.73 22.58
CA VAL A 4 -12.50 5.78 21.85
C VAL A 4 -12.62 4.37 22.42
N ASP A 5 -12.52 4.22 23.74
CA ASP A 5 -12.60 2.91 24.40
C ASP A 5 -13.98 2.25 24.18
N GLU A 6 -15.04 3.04 24.29
CA GLU A 6 -16.43 2.57 24.09
C GLU A 6 -16.65 2.03 22.68
N VAL A 7 -16.11 2.74 21.66
CA VAL A 7 -16.22 2.31 20.26
C VAL A 7 -15.38 1.08 19.98
N ILE A 8 -14.15 1.00 20.53
CA ILE A 8 -13.32 -0.21 20.40
C ILE A 8 -14.06 -1.42 20.99
N ASP A 9 -14.61 -1.29 22.20
CA ASP A 9 -15.37 -2.36 22.85
C ASP A 9 -16.63 -2.75 22.03
N LEU A 10 -17.31 -1.76 21.44
CA LEU A 10 -18.45 -2.00 20.56
C LEU A 10 -18.04 -2.81 19.33
N VAL A 11 -16.94 -2.45 18.67
CA VAL A 11 -16.43 -3.16 17.49
C VAL A 11 -16.06 -4.60 17.84
N VAL A 12 -15.37 -4.84 18.94
CA VAL A 12 -15.01 -6.19 19.41
C VAL A 12 -16.29 -7.01 19.67
N LYS A 13 -17.27 -6.43 20.35
CA LYS A 13 -18.54 -7.11 20.67
C LYS A 13 -19.36 -7.46 19.41
N LYS A 14 -19.38 -6.57 18.43
CA LYS A 14 -20.12 -6.77 17.17
C LYS A 14 -19.48 -7.80 16.24
N ASN A 15 -18.16 -7.98 16.32
CA ASN A 15 -17.37 -8.78 15.37
C ASN A 15 -16.52 -9.86 16.09
N PRO A 16 -17.11 -10.77 16.86
CA PRO A 16 -16.39 -11.61 17.84
C PRO A 16 -15.33 -12.56 17.21
N ALA A 17 -15.37 -12.80 15.90
CA ALA A 17 -14.48 -13.73 15.21
C ALA A 17 -13.49 -13.04 14.25
N GLU A 18 -13.22 -11.74 14.45
CA GLU A 18 -12.41 -10.92 13.52
C GLU A 18 -11.23 -10.22 14.23
N PRO A 19 -10.26 -10.96 14.79
CA PRO A 19 -9.19 -10.37 15.60
C PRO A 19 -8.32 -9.38 14.84
N GLU A 20 -8.08 -9.58 13.54
CA GLU A 20 -7.30 -8.66 12.70
C GLU A 20 -8.02 -7.30 12.54
N PHE A 21 -9.34 -7.34 12.42
CA PHE A 21 -10.14 -6.12 12.35
C PHE A 21 -10.16 -5.38 13.70
N HIS A 22 -10.27 -6.10 14.82
CA HIS A 22 -10.18 -5.51 16.17
C HIS A 22 -8.85 -4.78 16.37
N GLN A 23 -7.75 -5.42 15.98
CA GLN A 23 -6.42 -4.84 16.11
C GLN A 23 -6.29 -3.57 15.27
N ALA A 24 -6.69 -3.61 14.00
CA ALA A 24 -6.60 -2.45 13.11
C ALA A 24 -7.41 -1.25 13.62
N VAL A 25 -8.64 -1.48 14.08
CA VAL A 25 -9.48 -0.41 14.65
C VAL A 25 -8.84 0.16 15.91
N LYS A 26 -8.35 -0.70 16.81
CA LYS A 26 -7.67 -0.25 18.03
C LYS A 26 -6.45 0.60 17.72
N GLU A 27 -5.55 0.13 16.86
CA GLU A 27 -4.32 0.85 16.50
C GLU A 27 -4.62 2.23 15.88
N VAL A 28 -5.58 2.29 14.97
CA VAL A 28 -5.96 3.56 14.34
C VAL A 28 -6.61 4.50 15.34
N LEU A 29 -7.64 4.07 16.07
CA LEU A 29 -8.37 4.96 17.00
C LEU A 29 -7.48 5.42 18.16
N GLU A 30 -6.60 4.58 18.70
CA GLU A 30 -5.62 4.98 19.72
C GLU A 30 -4.68 6.07 19.20
N SER A 31 -4.21 5.96 17.97
CA SER A 31 -3.34 6.98 17.35
C SER A 31 -4.05 8.32 17.10
N LEU A 32 -5.39 8.30 17.04
CA LEU A 32 -6.23 9.46 16.79
C LEU A 32 -6.82 10.07 18.08
N ARG A 33 -6.56 9.45 19.24
CA ARG A 33 -7.13 9.85 20.52
C ARG A 33 -7.04 11.36 20.80
N PRO A 34 -5.90 12.05 20.59
CA PRO A 34 -5.81 13.49 20.84
C PRO A 34 -6.79 14.33 20.00
N VAL A 35 -7.02 13.94 18.76
CA VAL A 35 -7.95 14.62 17.83
C VAL A 35 -9.40 14.35 18.22
N ILE A 36 -9.69 13.08 18.56
CA ILE A 36 -11.03 12.63 18.92
C ILE A 36 -11.47 13.29 20.24
N GLU A 37 -10.60 13.29 21.25
CA GLU A 37 -10.90 13.91 22.56
C GLU A 37 -11.10 15.43 22.46
N ALA A 38 -10.37 16.10 21.58
CA ALA A 38 -10.57 17.53 21.33
C ALA A 38 -11.94 17.86 20.72
N ASN A 39 -12.63 16.90 20.11
CA ASN A 39 -13.91 17.08 19.42
C ASN A 39 -15.00 16.09 19.94
N GLU A 40 -14.81 15.48 21.11
CA GLU A 40 -15.60 14.33 21.57
C GLU A 40 -17.10 14.59 21.60
N GLU A 41 -17.55 15.73 22.12
CA GLU A 41 -18.98 16.05 22.22
C GLU A 41 -19.66 16.05 20.84
N LYS A 42 -19.02 16.67 19.84
CA LYS A 42 -19.51 16.72 18.46
C LYS A 42 -19.55 15.32 17.84
N TYR A 43 -18.43 14.59 17.93
CA TYR A 43 -18.32 13.28 17.31
C TYR A 43 -19.26 12.24 17.90
N ARG A 44 -19.49 12.28 19.23
CA ARG A 44 -20.51 11.44 19.89
C ARG A 44 -21.92 11.73 19.39
N LYS A 45 -22.27 13.02 19.29
CA LYS A 45 -23.59 13.41 18.81
C LYS A 45 -23.91 12.92 17.41
N GLU A 46 -22.91 12.82 16.58
CA GLU A 46 -23.02 12.38 15.20
C GLU A 46 -22.77 10.87 15.01
N ALA A 47 -22.48 10.12 16.08
CA ALA A 47 -22.03 8.73 16.04
C ALA A 47 -20.90 8.52 15.03
N LEU A 48 -19.95 9.46 14.99
CA LEU A 48 -18.95 9.54 13.95
C LEU A 48 -18.03 8.31 13.92
N LEU A 49 -17.51 7.89 15.07
CA LEU A 49 -16.60 6.75 15.14
C LEU A 49 -17.32 5.44 14.86
N GLU A 50 -18.58 5.31 15.29
CA GLU A 50 -19.41 4.15 14.97
C GLU A 50 -19.64 4.02 13.46
N ARG A 51 -19.92 5.14 12.76
CA ARG A 51 -20.06 5.16 11.30
C ARG A 51 -18.73 4.92 10.60
N LEU A 52 -17.64 5.43 11.15
CA LEU A 52 -16.30 5.27 10.58
C LEU A 52 -15.78 3.83 10.69
N THR A 53 -16.18 3.09 11.73
CA THR A 53 -15.74 1.71 11.99
C THR A 53 -16.70 0.65 11.48
N GLU A 54 -17.89 1.03 11.04
CA GLU A 54 -18.86 0.13 10.40
C GLU A 54 -18.75 0.29 8.88
N PRO A 55 -18.44 -0.78 8.10
CA PRO A 55 -18.41 -0.67 6.65
C PRO A 55 -19.81 -0.38 6.10
N GLU A 56 -19.89 0.48 5.07
CA GLU A 56 -21.16 0.81 4.41
C GLU A 56 -21.84 -0.42 3.81
N ARG A 57 -21.05 -1.35 3.23
CA ARG A 57 -21.57 -2.62 2.67
C ARG A 57 -20.56 -3.75 2.78
N GLN A 58 -21.07 -4.95 3.03
CA GLN A 58 -20.31 -6.19 3.02
C GLN A 58 -20.99 -7.17 2.06
N ILE A 59 -20.28 -7.60 1.03
CA ILE A 59 -20.79 -8.47 -0.01
C ILE A 59 -20.02 -9.78 0.07
N LYS A 60 -20.73 -10.89 0.25
CA LYS A 60 -20.19 -12.25 0.26
C LYS A 60 -20.91 -13.08 -0.78
N PHE A 61 -20.18 -13.80 -1.62
CA PHE A 61 -20.78 -14.59 -2.69
C PHE A 61 -19.99 -15.86 -2.96
N ARG A 62 -20.67 -16.84 -3.56
CA ARG A 62 -20.10 -18.11 -3.96
C ARG A 62 -19.45 -18.00 -5.33
N VAL A 63 -18.26 -18.62 -5.47
CA VAL A 63 -17.46 -18.63 -6.72
C VAL A 63 -17.22 -20.08 -7.15
N PRO A 64 -18.14 -20.71 -7.93
CA PRO A 64 -17.92 -22.04 -8.49
C PRO A 64 -17.06 -21.96 -9.76
N TRP A 65 -16.11 -22.87 -9.90
CA TRP A 65 -15.27 -22.96 -11.09
C TRP A 65 -14.84 -24.41 -11.33
N VAL A 66 -14.33 -24.73 -12.51
CA VAL A 66 -13.95 -26.10 -12.91
C VAL A 66 -12.47 -26.11 -13.26
N ASP A 67 -11.73 -27.08 -12.71
CA ASP A 67 -10.31 -27.26 -12.97
C ASP A 67 -10.03 -27.94 -14.32
N ASP A 68 -8.75 -28.12 -14.61
CA ASP A 68 -8.29 -28.75 -15.86
C ASP A 68 -8.69 -30.23 -16.00
N ASN A 69 -9.02 -30.89 -14.90
CA ASN A 69 -9.49 -32.27 -14.85
C ASN A 69 -11.01 -32.40 -14.95
N GLY A 70 -11.73 -31.27 -15.05
CA GLY A 70 -13.20 -31.27 -15.08
C GLY A 70 -13.83 -31.32 -13.69
N GLN A 71 -13.06 -31.21 -12.59
CA GLN A 71 -13.56 -31.21 -11.22
C GLN A 71 -14.07 -29.83 -10.86
N ALA A 72 -15.28 -29.77 -10.31
CA ALA A 72 -15.86 -28.53 -9.80
C ALA A 72 -15.31 -28.18 -8.41
N HIS A 73 -15.01 -26.91 -8.23
CA HIS A 73 -14.57 -26.30 -6.98
C HIS A 73 -15.45 -25.13 -6.61
N VAL A 74 -15.49 -24.78 -5.32
CA VAL A 74 -16.24 -23.64 -4.80
C VAL A 74 -15.37 -22.84 -3.84
N ASN A 75 -15.14 -21.59 -4.17
CA ASN A 75 -14.51 -20.61 -3.29
C ASN A 75 -15.52 -19.57 -2.82
N THR A 76 -15.11 -18.78 -1.84
CA THR A 76 -15.90 -17.65 -1.35
C THR A 76 -15.27 -16.34 -1.82
N GLY A 77 -16.09 -15.49 -2.44
CA GLY A 77 -15.73 -14.13 -2.81
C GLY A 77 -16.23 -13.12 -1.80
N TYR A 78 -15.45 -12.05 -1.61
CA TYR A 78 -15.76 -10.94 -0.69
C TYR A 78 -15.50 -9.60 -1.37
N ARG A 79 -16.36 -8.61 -1.10
CA ARG A 79 -16.11 -7.19 -1.31
C ARG A 79 -16.65 -6.40 -0.13
N VAL A 80 -15.79 -5.65 0.54
CA VAL A 80 -16.16 -4.70 1.58
C VAL A 80 -16.02 -3.29 1.00
N GLN A 81 -17.14 -2.62 0.86
CA GLN A 81 -17.28 -1.23 0.50
C GLN A 81 -17.32 -0.47 1.81
N PHE A 82 -16.16 0.07 2.22
CA PHE A 82 -15.97 0.49 3.60
C PHE A 82 -16.48 1.90 3.85
N ASN A 83 -16.01 2.87 3.08
CA ASN A 83 -16.40 4.27 3.23
C ASN A 83 -16.27 5.00 1.89
N SER A 84 -17.32 5.70 1.47
CA SER A 84 -17.42 6.43 0.21
C SER A 84 -17.45 7.96 0.37
N ALA A 85 -17.23 8.49 1.57
CA ALA A 85 -17.36 9.92 1.85
C ALA A 85 -16.49 10.81 0.93
N ILE A 86 -15.32 10.31 0.50
CA ILE A 86 -14.40 11.08 -0.35
C ILE A 86 -14.34 10.60 -1.81
N GLY A 87 -15.15 9.63 -2.19
CA GLY A 87 -15.22 9.14 -3.58
C GLY A 87 -15.60 7.67 -3.70
N PRO A 88 -15.59 7.11 -4.91
CA PRO A 88 -15.87 5.70 -5.16
C PRO A 88 -14.99 4.78 -4.31
N TYR A 89 -15.53 3.65 -3.85
CA TYR A 89 -14.72 2.68 -3.11
C TYR A 89 -13.53 2.23 -3.96
N LYS A 90 -12.35 2.21 -3.37
CA LYS A 90 -11.10 1.86 -4.05
C LYS A 90 -10.25 0.95 -3.18
N GLY A 91 -9.79 -0.16 -3.76
CA GLY A 91 -8.86 -1.08 -3.10
C GLY A 91 -8.75 -2.42 -3.80
N GLY A 92 -7.68 -3.13 -3.51
CA GLY A 92 -7.28 -4.35 -4.20
C GLY A 92 -8.17 -5.57 -3.93
N LEU A 93 -8.01 -6.58 -4.79
CA LEU A 93 -8.58 -7.91 -4.64
C LEU A 93 -7.46 -8.88 -4.26
N ARG A 94 -7.54 -9.47 -3.07
CA ARG A 94 -6.56 -10.46 -2.60
C ARG A 94 -7.02 -11.88 -2.91
N LEU A 95 -6.18 -12.65 -3.60
CA LEU A 95 -6.40 -14.07 -3.84
C LEU A 95 -5.38 -14.88 -3.05
N HIS A 96 -5.81 -15.41 -1.91
CA HIS A 96 -4.95 -16.17 -1.01
C HIS A 96 -5.80 -17.06 -0.09
N PRO A 97 -5.35 -18.29 0.25
CA PRO A 97 -6.12 -19.22 1.10
C PRO A 97 -6.53 -18.68 2.47
N SER A 98 -5.76 -17.72 3.01
CA SER A 98 -6.08 -17.11 4.31
C SER A 98 -7.22 -16.09 4.28
N VAL A 99 -7.71 -15.70 3.11
CA VAL A 99 -8.72 -14.66 2.98
C VAL A 99 -10.03 -15.08 3.64
N ASN A 100 -10.50 -14.23 4.53
CA ASN A 100 -11.81 -14.31 5.18
C ASN A 100 -12.38 -12.89 5.34
N LEU A 101 -13.60 -12.78 5.83
CA LEU A 101 -14.29 -11.48 5.96
C LEU A 101 -13.55 -10.52 6.90
N GLY A 102 -13.03 -11.00 8.04
CA GLY A 102 -12.32 -10.17 9.01
C GLY A 102 -11.05 -9.55 8.40
N ILE A 103 -10.29 -10.34 7.63
CA ILE A 103 -9.10 -9.85 6.90
C ILE A 103 -9.49 -8.80 5.88
N ILE A 104 -10.56 -9.02 5.10
CA ILE A 104 -11.01 -8.04 4.11
C ILE A 104 -11.54 -6.77 4.76
N LYS A 105 -12.22 -6.87 5.92
CA LYS A 105 -12.68 -5.72 6.68
C LYS A 105 -11.51 -4.88 7.20
N PHE A 106 -10.51 -5.50 7.85
CA PHE A 106 -9.38 -4.73 8.35
C PHE A 106 -8.63 -4.02 7.23
N LEU A 107 -8.39 -4.72 6.12
CA LEU A 107 -7.73 -4.13 4.96
C LEU A 107 -8.55 -3.00 4.32
N GLY A 108 -9.88 -3.13 4.31
CA GLY A 108 -10.79 -2.10 3.83
C GLY A 108 -10.78 -0.86 4.73
N PHE A 109 -10.76 -1.04 6.04
CA PHE A 109 -10.67 0.02 7.02
C PHE A 109 -9.37 0.82 6.88
N GLU A 110 -8.23 0.15 6.82
CA GLU A 110 -6.93 0.81 6.60
C GLU A 110 -6.87 1.53 5.24
N GLN A 111 -7.53 0.96 4.22
CA GLN A 111 -7.54 1.55 2.88
C GLN A 111 -8.25 2.90 2.85
N VAL A 112 -9.25 3.14 3.71
CA VAL A 112 -9.92 4.45 3.84
C VAL A 112 -8.90 5.55 4.12
N PHE A 113 -8.06 5.36 5.13
CA PHE A 113 -7.06 6.37 5.54
C PHE A 113 -5.90 6.48 4.54
N LYS A 114 -5.47 5.37 3.96
CA LYS A 114 -4.43 5.38 2.93
C LYS A 114 -4.88 6.17 1.70
N ASN A 115 -6.10 5.95 1.23
CA ASN A 115 -6.64 6.63 0.06
C ASN A 115 -6.85 8.12 0.32
N SER A 116 -7.34 8.48 1.50
CA SER A 116 -7.59 9.89 1.86
C SER A 116 -6.33 10.73 1.82
N LEU A 117 -5.17 10.16 2.16
CA LEU A 117 -3.87 10.85 2.11
C LEU A 117 -3.51 11.32 0.69
N THR A 118 -3.93 10.60 -0.34
CA THR A 118 -3.59 10.97 -1.73
C THR A 118 -4.17 12.31 -2.17
N GLY A 119 -5.17 12.83 -1.45
CA GLY A 119 -5.91 14.03 -1.85
C GLY A 119 -6.89 13.81 -2.99
N LEU A 120 -6.91 12.63 -3.60
CA LEU A 120 -7.75 12.28 -4.75
C LEU A 120 -9.13 11.79 -4.30
N PRO A 121 -10.17 11.93 -5.17
CA PRO A 121 -11.55 11.55 -4.84
C PRO A 121 -11.75 10.04 -4.93
N ILE A 122 -11.17 9.29 -4.01
CA ILE A 122 -11.28 7.84 -3.88
C ILE A 122 -11.56 7.43 -2.44
N GLY A 123 -12.64 6.70 -2.23
CA GLY A 123 -13.02 6.12 -0.95
C GLY A 123 -12.23 4.84 -0.62
N GLY A 124 -12.63 4.14 0.42
CA GLY A 124 -11.98 2.90 0.87
C GLY A 124 -12.82 1.66 0.62
N GLY A 125 -12.19 0.63 0.08
CA GLY A 125 -12.78 -0.69 -0.09
C GLY A 125 -11.72 -1.77 -0.23
N LYS A 126 -12.12 -3.01 -0.05
CA LYS A 126 -11.23 -4.17 -0.23
C LYS A 126 -12.05 -5.39 -0.63
N GLY A 127 -11.41 -6.31 -1.34
CA GLY A 127 -12.05 -7.56 -1.71
C GLY A 127 -11.06 -8.71 -1.85
N GLY A 128 -11.57 -9.86 -2.21
CA GLY A 128 -10.75 -11.04 -2.45
C GLY A 128 -11.49 -12.35 -2.32
N SER A 129 -10.73 -13.42 -2.31
CA SER A 129 -11.22 -14.79 -2.17
C SER A 129 -10.17 -15.67 -1.53
N ASP A 130 -10.63 -16.76 -0.91
CA ASP A 130 -9.81 -17.86 -0.39
C ASP A 130 -9.20 -18.75 -1.50
N PHE A 131 -9.33 -18.35 -2.76
CA PHE A 131 -8.71 -19.02 -3.91
C PHE A 131 -7.18 -18.88 -3.87
N ASP A 132 -6.47 -19.98 -4.07
CA ASP A 132 -5.01 -20.00 -4.21
C ASP A 132 -4.61 -20.09 -5.70
N PRO A 133 -4.05 -19.03 -6.29
CA PRO A 133 -3.62 -19.05 -7.68
C PRO A 133 -2.32 -19.82 -7.91
N LYS A 134 -1.58 -20.20 -6.83
CA LYS A 134 -0.30 -20.91 -6.97
C LYS A 134 -0.50 -22.30 -7.55
N GLY A 135 0.28 -22.63 -8.56
CA GLY A 135 0.24 -23.94 -9.20
C GLY A 135 -0.99 -24.18 -10.09
N LYS A 136 -1.84 -23.19 -10.30
CA LYS A 136 -2.98 -23.25 -11.21
C LYS A 136 -2.56 -22.87 -12.62
N SER A 137 -3.19 -23.50 -13.62
CA SER A 137 -3.03 -23.13 -15.02
C SER A 137 -3.69 -21.78 -15.33
N ASP A 138 -3.31 -21.14 -16.43
CA ASP A 138 -3.95 -19.91 -16.90
C ASP A 138 -5.44 -20.11 -17.17
N ARG A 139 -5.84 -21.29 -17.63
CA ARG A 139 -7.24 -21.65 -17.87
C ARG A 139 -8.04 -21.76 -16.57
N GLU A 140 -7.48 -22.37 -15.54
CA GLU A 140 -8.10 -22.45 -14.21
C GLU A 140 -8.24 -21.08 -13.57
N ILE A 141 -7.20 -20.24 -13.62
CA ILE A 141 -7.24 -18.88 -13.12
C ILE A 141 -8.26 -18.04 -13.88
N MET A 142 -8.33 -18.17 -15.21
CA MET A 142 -9.34 -17.49 -16.01
C MET A 142 -10.76 -17.93 -15.64
N ALA A 143 -10.99 -19.24 -15.47
CA ALA A 143 -12.28 -19.77 -15.06
C ALA A 143 -12.73 -19.21 -13.71
N PHE A 144 -11.81 -19.19 -12.72
CA PHE A 144 -12.05 -18.58 -11.42
C PHE A 144 -12.38 -17.08 -11.55
N CYS A 145 -11.54 -16.29 -12.24
CA CYS A 145 -11.71 -14.85 -12.41
C CYS A 145 -13.05 -14.50 -13.09
N GLN A 146 -13.46 -15.27 -14.09
CA GLN A 146 -14.73 -15.08 -14.77
C GLN A 146 -15.91 -15.36 -13.85
N SER A 147 -15.86 -16.46 -13.07
CA SER A 147 -16.89 -16.78 -12.09
C SER A 147 -16.97 -15.73 -10.99
N PHE A 148 -15.82 -15.31 -10.43
CA PHE A 148 -15.73 -14.26 -9.41
C PHE A 148 -16.35 -12.94 -9.91
N MET A 149 -16.00 -12.51 -11.12
CA MET A 149 -16.51 -11.27 -11.70
C MET A 149 -18.00 -11.36 -12.07
N THR A 150 -18.53 -12.54 -12.38
CA THR A 150 -19.96 -12.73 -12.65
C THR A 150 -20.85 -12.26 -11.50
N GLU A 151 -20.39 -12.46 -10.25
CA GLU A 151 -21.08 -11.94 -9.08
C GLU A 151 -20.65 -10.51 -8.73
N LEU A 152 -19.36 -10.23 -8.73
CA LEU A 152 -18.84 -8.92 -8.34
C LEU A 152 -19.33 -7.79 -9.24
N CYS A 153 -19.52 -8.01 -10.55
CA CYS A 153 -19.94 -6.99 -11.52
C CYS A 153 -21.28 -6.31 -11.20
N LYS A 154 -22.10 -6.91 -10.33
CA LYS A 154 -23.36 -6.36 -9.86
C LYS A 154 -23.19 -5.19 -8.89
N HIS A 155 -22.00 -5.04 -8.32
CA HIS A 155 -21.72 -4.16 -7.20
C HIS A 155 -20.61 -3.12 -7.46
N ILE A 156 -19.95 -3.20 -8.61
CA ILE A 156 -18.81 -2.34 -8.96
C ILE A 156 -19.08 -1.54 -10.24
N GLY A 157 -18.31 -0.52 -10.47
CA GLY A 157 -18.39 0.35 -11.66
C GLY A 157 -17.45 1.54 -11.53
N ALA A 158 -17.23 2.27 -12.62
CA ALA A 158 -16.29 3.38 -12.70
C ALA A 158 -16.51 4.46 -11.63
N ASP A 159 -17.77 4.75 -11.31
CA ASP A 159 -18.17 5.81 -10.38
C ASP A 159 -18.71 5.29 -9.04
N THR A 160 -18.68 3.98 -8.84
CA THR A 160 -19.21 3.33 -7.63
C THR A 160 -18.11 2.68 -6.81
N ASP A 161 -17.40 1.75 -7.44
CA ASP A 161 -16.38 0.92 -6.79
C ASP A 161 -15.39 0.41 -7.83
N VAL A 162 -14.12 0.75 -7.67
CA VAL A 162 -13.05 0.44 -8.62
C VAL A 162 -11.99 -0.45 -7.96
N PRO A 163 -12.12 -1.78 -8.06
CA PRO A 163 -11.12 -2.71 -7.54
C PRO A 163 -9.78 -2.61 -8.27
N ALA A 164 -8.73 -3.15 -7.65
CA ALA A 164 -7.37 -3.19 -8.17
C ALA A 164 -6.70 -4.53 -7.87
N GLY A 165 -5.44 -4.69 -8.29
CA GLY A 165 -4.61 -5.81 -7.90
C GLY A 165 -4.18 -5.76 -6.43
N ASP A 166 -3.87 -6.92 -5.88
CA ASP A 166 -3.28 -7.15 -4.56
C ASP A 166 -2.55 -8.52 -4.58
N ILE A 167 -2.23 -9.10 -3.43
CA ILE A 167 -1.61 -10.44 -3.37
C ILE A 167 -2.43 -11.44 -4.20
N GLY A 168 -1.77 -12.16 -5.09
CA GLY A 168 -2.39 -13.15 -5.96
C GLY A 168 -3.21 -12.60 -7.13
N THR A 169 -3.29 -11.28 -7.29
CA THR A 169 -4.02 -10.61 -8.37
C THR A 169 -3.13 -9.61 -9.08
N GLY A 170 -2.57 -10.01 -10.20
CA GLY A 170 -1.74 -9.18 -11.08
C GLY A 170 -2.49 -8.74 -12.33
N ALA A 171 -1.71 -8.26 -13.32
CA ALA A 171 -2.26 -7.77 -14.59
C ALA A 171 -3.05 -8.84 -15.37
N ARG A 172 -2.63 -10.12 -15.27
CA ARG A 172 -3.33 -11.26 -15.89
C ARG A 172 -4.74 -11.42 -15.32
N GLU A 173 -4.87 -11.49 -14.01
CA GLU A 173 -6.14 -11.66 -13.30
C GLU A 173 -7.05 -10.44 -13.55
N ILE A 174 -6.50 -9.25 -13.47
CA ILE A 174 -7.24 -8.01 -13.79
C ILE A 174 -7.74 -8.05 -15.24
N GLY A 175 -6.95 -8.53 -16.19
CA GLY A 175 -7.36 -8.69 -17.57
C GLY A 175 -8.54 -9.65 -17.74
N TYR A 176 -8.48 -10.82 -17.11
CA TYR A 176 -9.58 -11.79 -17.14
C TYR A 176 -10.87 -11.24 -16.50
N MET A 177 -10.74 -10.54 -15.37
CA MET A 177 -11.88 -9.91 -14.70
C MET A 177 -12.47 -8.77 -15.53
N PHE A 178 -11.64 -7.93 -16.15
CA PHE A 178 -12.10 -6.83 -17.00
C PHE A 178 -12.83 -7.35 -18.24
N GLY A 179 -12.30 -8.38 -18.88
CA GLY A 179 -12.95 -9.02 -20.03
C GLY A 179 -14.35 -9.56 -19.69
N GLN A 180 -14.48 -10.22 -18.53
CA GLN A 180 -15.78 -10.74 -18.07
C GLN A 180 -16.74 -9.61 -17.68
N TYR A 181 -16.26 -8.59 -16.98
CA TYR A 181 -17.08 -7.40 -16.66
C TYR A 181 -17.67 -6.78 -17.94
N LYS A 182 -16.81 -6.47 -18.90
CA LYS A 182 -17.22 -5.89 -20.18
C LYS A 182 -18.25 -6.77 -20.91
N ARG A 183 -18.04 -8.09 -20.89
CA ARG A 183 -18.96 -9.05 -21.53
C ARG A 183 -20.35 -9.04 -20.91
N ILE A 184 -20.43 -9.00 -19.56
CA ILE A 184 -21.71 -9.05 -18.83
C ILE A 184 -22.41 -7.70 -18.88
N ARG A 185 -21.67 -6.61 -18.62
CA ARG A 185 -22.24 -5.26 -18.52
C ARG A 185 -22.55 -4.62 -19.86
N GLY A 186 -21.91 -5.09 -20.94
CA GLY A 186 -22.08 -4.52 -22.28
C GLY A 186 -21.50 -3.12 -22.44
N VAL A 187 -20.64 -2.68 -21.51
CA VAL A 187 -20.03 -1.34 -21.51
C VAL A 187 -18.51 -1.44 -21.42
N TYR A 188 -17.83 -0.42 -21.97
CA TYR A 188 -16.40 -0.22 -21.79
C TYR A 188 -16.21 1.04 -20.94
N GLU A 189 -15.89 0.83 -19.66
CA GLU A 189 -15.74 1.91 -18.68
C GLU A 189 -14.49 1.71 -17.82
N GLY A 190 -14.14 2.74 -17.05
CA GLY A 190 -12.95 2.77 -16.19
C GLY A 190 -13.06 1.96 -14.89
N VAL A 191 -13.69 0.79 -14.91
CA VAL A 191 -13.71 -0.17 -13.82
C VAL A 191 -12.42 -0.94 -13.78
N LEU A 192 -11.95 -1.31 -12.58
CA LEU A 192 -10.65 -1.93 -12.31
C LEU A 192 -9.44 -1.04 -12.67
N THR A 193 -8.39 -1.11 -11.87
CA THR A 193 -7.09 -0.50 -12.17
C THR A 193 -5.97 -1.54 -12.13
N GLY A 194 -4.83 -1.20 -12.73
CA GLY A 194 -3.78 -2.18 -13.02
C GLY A 194 -4.03 -2.92 -14.34
N LYS A 195 -4.83 -2.33 -15.22
CA LYS A 195 -5.10 -2.83 -16.57
C LYS A 195 -3.84 -2.77 -17.44
N GLY A 196 -3.81 -3.60 -18.47
CA GLY A 196 -2.79 -3.51 -19.51
C GLY A 196 -2.91 -2.22 -20.31
N LEU A 197 -1.80 -1.72 -20.84
CA LEU A 197 -1.75 -0.46 -21.63
C LEU A 197 -2.66 -0.49 -22.85
N SER A 198 -2.89 -1.68 -23.43
CA SER A 198 -3.75 -1.84 -24.62
C SER A 198 -5.25 -1.67 -24.33
N TYR A 199 -5.66 -1.59 -23.07
CA TYR A 199 -7.08 -1.50 -22.69
C TYR A 199 -7.31 -0.60 -21.45
N GLY A 200 -6.62 0.52 -21.37
CA GLY A 200 -6.90 1.59 -20.42
C GLY A 200 -6.00 1.62 -19.20
N GLY A 201 -4.89 0.88 -19.20
CA GLY A 201 -3.86 0.97 -18.17
C GLY A 201 -3.06 2.25 -18.23
N SER A 202 -2.42 2.63 -17.14
CA SER A 202 -1.56 3.81 -17.04
C SER A 202 -0.08 3.46 -17.12
N LEU A 203 0.70 4.30 -17.78
CA LEU A 203 2.16 4.32 -17.65
C LEU A 203 2.57 4.67 -16.20
N ALA A 204 3.81 4.43 -15.87
CA ALA A 204 4.41 4.64 -14.55
C ALA A 204 3.76 3.84 -13.38
N ARG A 205 2.82 2.91 -13.66
CA ARG A 205 2.16 2.12 -12.59
C ARG A 205 3.10 1.13 -11.92
N THR A 206 4.02 0.55 -12.67
CA THR A 206 5.00 -0.41 -12.15
C THR A 206 6.00 0.27 -11.23
N GLU A 207 6.43 1.47 -11.60
CA GLU A 207 7.40 2.32 -10.92
C GLU A 207 6.80 3.02 -9.68
N ALA A 208 5.50 3.24 -9.70
CA ALA A 208 4.80 4.20 -8.86
C ALA A 208 5.07 4.08 -7.35
N THR A 209 5.13 2.86 -6.80
CA THR A 209 5.35 2.68 -5.36
C THR A 209 6.79 3.04 -4.99
N GLY A 210 7.77 2.56 -5.75
CA GLY A 210 9.19 2.87 -5.53
C GLY A 210 9.51 4.35 -5.77
N TYR A 211 9.00 4.93 -6.85
CA TYR A 211 9.18 6.35 -7.16
C TYR A 211 8.50 7.23 -6.11
N GLY A 212 7.26 6.91 -5.75
CA GLY A 212 6.52 7.62 -4.72
C GLY A 212 7.21 7.60 -3.36
N LEU A 213 7.77 6.46 -2.97
CA LEU A 213 8.56 6.31 -1.76
C LEU A 213 9.71 7.34 -1.73
N LEU A 214 10.43 7.50 -2.83
CA LEU A 214 11.56 8.42 -2.89
C LEU A 214 11.11 9.88 -2.94
N TYR A 215 10.00 10.21 -3.61
CA TYR A 215 9.46 11.58 -3.58
C TYR A 215 9.03 12.00 -2.17
N PHE A 216 8.37 11.09 -1.44
CA PHE A 216 8.03 11.35 -0.04
C PHE A 216 9.28 11.49 0.84
N THR A 217 10.23 10.58 0.69
CA THR A 217 11.46 10.55 1.50
C THR A 217 12.32 11.80 1.28
N ASP A 218 12.52 12.20 0.03
CA ASP A 218 13.28 13.39 -0.35
C ASP A 218 12.63 14.67 0.22
N GLU A 219 11.31 14.78 0.13
CA GLU A 219 10.57 15.92 0.67
C GLU A 219 10.61 15.94 2.21
N MET A 220 10.43 14.79 2.85
CA MET A 220 10.56 14.67 4.31
C MET A 220 11.96 15.10 4.78
N MET A 221 12.99 14.70 4.07
CA MET A 221 14.37 15.10 4.37
C MET A 221 14.54 16.61 4.24
N LYS A 222 14.04 17.23 3.15
CA LYS A 222 14.10 18.69 2.94
C LYS A 222 13.40 19.48 4.04
N LEU A 223 12.20 19.06 4.44
CA LEU A 223 11.46 19.69 5.55
C LEU A 223 12.22 19.63 6.89
N ASN A 224 13.17 18.69 7.02
CA ASN A 224 14.02 18.54 8.20
C ASN A 224 15.48 18.97 7.97
N GLY A 225 15.74 19.81 6.95
CA GLY A 225 17.05 20.41 6.69
C GLY A 225 18.10 19.43 6.18
N MET A 226 17.70 18.32 5.55
CA MET A 226 18.57 17.33 4.97
C MET A 226 18.34 17.20 3.47
N GLU A 227 19.33 16.66 2.77
CA GLU A 227 19.25 16.35 1.33
C GLU A 227 19.48 14.86 1.10
N LEU A 228 18.77 14.27 0.15
CA LEU A 228 18.95 12.87 -0.25
C LEU A 228 20.20 12.70 -1.14
N ALA A 229 20.50 13.70 -1.96
CA ALA A 229 21.68 13.67 -2.83
C ALA A 229 22.97 13.43 -2.03
N GLY A 230 23.82 12.53 -2.53
CA GLY A 230 25.09 12.14 -1.89
C GLY A 230 24.94 11.19 -0.69
N LYS A 231 23.72 10.80 -0.29
CA LYS A 231 23.49 9.86 0.82
C LYS A 231 23.71 8.42 0.40
N ILE A 232 24.14 7.61 1.35
CA ILE A 232 24.23 6.15 1.20
C ILE A 232 22.93 5.53 1.67
N VAL A 233 22.34 4.69 0.82
CA VAL A 233 21.00 4.13 1.03
C VAL A 233 21.06 2.60 1.04
N ALA A 234 20.41 1.99 2.04
CA ALA A 234 20.10 0.56 2.03
C ALA A 234 18.66 0.33 1.57
N VAL A 235 18.48 -0.60 0.64
CA VAL A 235 17.17 -1.07 0.18
C VAL A 235 17.09 -2.57 0.47
N SER A 236 15.99 -3.02 1.07
CA SER A 236 15.67 -4.45 1.14
C SER A 236 14.72 -4.86 0.03
N GLY A 237 14.73 -6.14 -0.32
CA GLY A 237 13.94 -6.66 -1.43
C GLY A 237 14.61 -6.53 -2.78
N SER A 238 13.99 -7.14 -3.78
CA SER A 238 14.37 -7.10 -5.19
C SER A 238 13.15 -7.27 -6.12
N GLY A 239 11.96 -6.98 -5.59
CA GLY A 239 10.73 -6.87 -6.37
C GLY A 239 10.52 -5.45 -6.90
N ASN A 240 9.37 -5.18 -7.50
CA ASN A 240 9.06 -3.88 -8.13
C ASN A 240 9.36 -2.69 -7.22
N VAL A 241 8.90 -2.70 -5.96
CA VAL A 241 9.12 -1.58 -5.04
C VAL A 241 10.61 -1.32 -4.85
N ALA A 242 11.40 -2.36 -4.57
CA ALA A 242 12.83 -2.24 -4.33
C ALA A 242 13.61 -1.81 -5.57
N ILE A 243 13.32 -2.38 -6.75
CA ILE A 243 13.96 -2.04 -8.01
C ILE A 243 13.77 -0.56 -8.34
N TYR A 244 12.52 -0.11 -8.31
CA TYR A 244 12.20 1.26 -8.69
C TYR A 244 12.49 2.30 -7.59
N ALA A 245 12.51 1.90 -6.31
CA ALA A 245 13.09 2.73 -5.25
C ALA A 245 14.59 2.94 -5.46
N THR A 246 15.32 1.87 -5.80
CA THR A 246 16.75 1.95 -6.11
C THR A 246 17.01 2.88 -7.30
N GLU A 247 16.25 2.70 -8.39
CA GLU A 247 16.38 3.54 -9.59
C GLU A 247 16.13 5.03 -9.29
N LYS A 248 15.02 5.34 -8.61
CA LYS A 248 14.67 6.73 -8.28
C LYS A 248 15.66 7.35 -7.29
N ALA A 249 16.11 6.60 -6.29
CA ALA A 249 17.13 7.09 -5.35
C ALA A 249 18.41 7.52 -6.08
N GLN A 250 18.88 6.73 -7.04
CA GLN A 250 20.05 7.05 -7.85
C GLN A 250 19.79 8.24 -8.78
N GLN A 251 18.59 8.35 -9.38
CA GLN A 251 18.20 9.53 -10.17
C GLN A 251 18.20 10.82 -9.34
N LEU A 252 17.89 10.74 -8.05
CA LEU A 252 17.93 11.85 -7.10
C LEU A 252 19.32 12.08 -6.49
N GLY A 253 20.33 11.37 -6.96
CA GLY A 253 21.74 11.58 -6.58
C GLY A 253 22.21 10.80 -5.35
N ALA A 254 21.42 9.87 -4.82
CA ALA A 254 21.84 8.99 -3.74
C ALA A 254 22.60 7.76 -4.27
N LYS A 255 23.34 7.08 -3.40
CA LYS A 255 24.02 5.82 -3.71
C LYS A 255 23.35 4.67 -2.95
N VAL A 256 22.65 3.80 -3.67
CA VAL A 256 22.07 2.58 -3.10
C VAL A 256 23.12 1.48 -3.08
N VAL A 257 23.40 0.90 -1.92
CA VAL A 257 24.49 -0.08 -1.75
C VAL A 257 24.01 -1.49 -1.43
N THR A 258 22.71 -1.69 -1.18
CA THR A 258 22.18 -3.02 -0.87
C THR A 258 20.87 -3.30 -1.59
N VAL A 259 20.62 -4.59 -1.87
CA VAL A 259 19.32 -5.18 -2.21
C VAL A 259 19.26 -6.59 -1.64
N SER A 260 18.06 -7.16 -1.43
CA SER A 260 17.91 -8.50 -0.86
C SER A 260 16.84 -9.33 -1.54
N ASP A 261 16.90 -10.65 -1.37
CA ASP A 261 15.81 -11.57 -1.65
C ASP A 261 15.59 -12.52 -0.46
N SER A 262 14.73 -13.54 -0.62
CA SER A 262 14.42 -14.46 0.48
C SER A 262 15.60 -15.35 0.93
N ASN A 263 16.67 -15.43 0.15
CA ASN A 263 17.83 -16.27 0.45
C ASN A 263 18.99 -15.47 1.06
N GLY A 264 19.08 -14.17 0.76
CA GLY A 264 20.19 -13.34 1.24
C GLY A 264 20.17 -11.94 0.65
N TRP A 265 21.29 -11.26 0.73
CA TRP A 265 21.41 -9.88 0.32
C TRP A 265 22.77 -9.59 -0.34
N VAL A 266 22.78 -8.56 -1.16
CA VAL A 266 23.95 -8.06 -1.86
C VAL A 266 24.41 -6.76 -1.21
N TYR A 267 25.70 -6.60 -1.03
CA TYR A 267 26.37 -5.33 -0.78
C TYR A 267 27.26 -4.98 -1.98
N ASP A 268 27.02 -3.82 -2.57
CA ASP A 268 27.86 -3.27 -3.64
C ASP A 268 28.37 -1.88 -3.21
N PRO A 269 29.63 -1.75 -2.79
CA PRO A 269 30.19 -0.48 -2.33
C PRO A 269 30.24 0.59 -3.41
N ASP A 270 30.25 0.19 -4.68
CA ASP A 270 30.24 1.10 -5.83
C ASP A 270 28.84 1.59 -6.19
N GLY A 271 27.82 0.99 -5.59
CA GLY A 271 26.40 1.25 -5.82
C GLY A 271 25.74 0.17 -6.70
N ILE A 272 24.50 -0.17 -6.36
CA ILE A 272 23.72 -1.18 -7.07
C ILE A 272 23.54 -0.80 -8.54
N ASP A 273 23.86 -1.73 -9.43
CA ASP A 273 23.59 -1.63 -10.86
C ASP A 273 22.13 -2.02 -11.14
N VAL A 274 21.31 -1.02 -11.44
CA VAL A 274 19.86 -1.21 -11.66
C VAL A 274 19.60 -2.03 -12.93
N ALA A 275 20.42 -1.87 -13.98
CA ALA A 275 20.25 -2.64 -15.21
C ALA A 275 20.52 -4.14 -14.96
N ALA A 276 21.59 -4.46 -14.23
CA ALA A 276 21.88 -5.82 -13.80
C ALA A 276 20.78 -6.39 -12.90
N LEU A 277 20.28 -5.57 -11.97
CA LEU A 277 19.19 -5.99 -11.07
C LEU A 277 17.90 -6.32 -11.85
N LYS A 278 17.50 -5.48 -12.82
CA LYS A 278 16.35 -5.71 -13.70
C LYS A 278 16.55 -6.97 -14.56
N GLU A 279 17.73 -7.13 -15.15
CA GLU A 279 18.05 -8.32 -15.95
C GLU A 279 17.90 -9.62 -15.13
N ILE A 280 18.42 -9.63 -13.90
CA ILE A 280 18.33 -10.80 -13.01
C ILE A 280 16.89 -11.07 -12.59
N LYS A 281 16.16 -10.04 -12.18
CA LYS A 281 14.85 -10.23 -11.49
C LYS A 281 13.66 -10.21 -12.45
N GLU A 282 13.64 -9.32 -13.42
CA GLU A 282 12.49 -9.15 -14.33
C GLU A 282 12.61 -10.04 -15.56
N VAL A 283 13.81 -10.16 -16.14
CA VAL A 283 14.05 -10.96 -17.35
C VAL A 283 14.31 -12.43 -17.01
N ASN A 284 15.37 -12.69 -16.24
CA ASN A 284 15.82 -14.05 -15.95
C ASN A 284 15.05 -14.72 -14.80
N ARG A 285 14.34 -13.95 -13.97
CA ARG A 285 13.64 -14.40 -12.76
C ARG A 285 14.52 -15.22 -11.82
N ALA A 286 15.80 -14.86 -11.78
CA ALA A 286 16.83 -15.52 -11.02
C ALA A 286 16.99 -14.96 -9.60
N ARG A 287 17.90 -15.57 -8.82
CA ARG A 287 18.26 -15.13 -7.48
C ARG A 287 19.39 -14.11 -7.51
N LEU A 288 19.53 -13.33 -6.43
CA LEU A 288 20.60 -12.32 -6.30
C LEU A 288 22.01 -12.92 -6.21
N THR A 289 22.15 -14.23 -6.01
CA THR A 289 23.43 -14.96 -6.15
C THR A 289 24.08 -14.72 -7.52
N GLU A 290 23.28 -14.42 -8.55
CA GLU A 290 23.77 -14.13 -9.89
C GLU A 290 24.39 -12.73 -10.03
N TYR A 291 24.13 -11.82 -9.08
CA TYR A 291 24.54 -10.39 -9.18
C TYR A 291 26.05 -10.22 -9.31
N LYS A 292 26.83 -11.04 -8.62
CA LYS A 292 28.29 -11.00 -8.69
C LYS A 292 28.86 -11.23 -10.10
N LYS A 293 28.11 -11.87 -11.01
CA LYS A 293 28.49 -12.04 -12.40
C LYS A 293 28.53 -10.72 -13.18
N TYR A 294 27.69 -9.78 -12.79
CA TYR A 294 27.60 -8.44 -13.39
C TYR A 294 28.51 -7.45 -12.66
N ARG A 295 28.65 -7.60 -11.34
CA ARG A 295 29.39 -6.71 -10.45
C ARG A 295 30.38 -7.52 -9.59
N PRO A 296 31.59 -7.83 -10.10
CA PRO A 296 32.55 -8.70 -9.41
C PRO A 296 33.02 -8.21 -8.04
N ASN A 297 33.00 -6.89 -7.79
CA ASN A 297 33.38 -6.26 -6.51
C ASN A 297 32.28 -6.33 -5.46
N SER A 298 31.07 -6.76 -5.84
CA SER A 298 29.97 -6.91 -4.89
C SER A 298 30.15 -8.16 -4.01
N GLU A 299 29.53 -8.12 -2.84
CA GLU A 299 29.49 -9.23 -1.89
C GLU A 299 28.06 -9.77 -1.77
N TYR A 300 27.92 -11.10 -1.78
CA TYR A 300 26.65 -11.76 -1.49
C TYR A 300 26.74 -12.41 -0.12
N HIS A 301 25.74 -12.17 0.71
CA HIS A 301 25.61 -12.71 2.06
C HIS A 301 24.33 -13.53 2.16
N GLU A 302 24.40 -14.75 2.69
CA GLU A 302 23.24 -15.57 2.94
C GLU A 302 22.47 -15.11 4.19
N GLY A 303 21.14 -15.27 4.18
CA GLY A 303 20.27 -15.00 5.32
C GLY A 303 20.06 -13.49 5.58
N ARG A 304 19.90 -13.14 6.86
CA ARG A 304 19.64 -11.77 7.33
C ARG A 304 20.96 -11.02 7.58
N GLY A 305 20.87 -9.72 7.72
CA GLY A 305 22.04 -8.89 8.11
C GLY A 305 22.18 -7.60 7.32
N LEU A 306 21.34 -7.35 6.34
CA LEU A 306 21.40 -6.16 5.48
C LEU A 306 21.45 -4.86 6.28
N TRP A 307 20.72 -4.77 7.38
CA TRP A 307 20.62 -3.55 8.21
C TRP A 307 21.86 -3.27 9.06
N SER A 308 22.86 -4.16 9.06
CA SER A 308 24.17 -3.92 9.69
C SER A 308 25.07 -3.01 8.85
N VAL A 309 24.75 -2.77 7.58
CA VAL A 309 25.52 -1.89 6.70
C VAL A 309 25.36 -0.44 7.15
N LYS A 310 26.47 0.29 7.23
CA LYS A 310 26.45 1.71 7.59
C LYS A 310 25.85 2.54 6.45
N VAL A 311 24.68 3.12 6.69
CA VAL A 311 23.94 3.93 5.71
C VAL A 311 23.31 5.16 6.37
N ASP A 312 22.99 6.16 5.57
CA ASP A 312 22.28 7.36 6.00
C ASP A 312 20.74 7.14 5.99
N VAL A 313 20.26 6.35 5.02
CA VAL A 313 18.84 6.11 4.76
C VAL A 313 18.58 4.61 4.60
N ALA A 314 17.55 4.10 5.25
CA ALA A 314 17.09 2.71 5.12
C ALA A 314 15.68 2.66 4.54
N LEU A 315 15.52 1.87 3.47
CA LEU A 315 14.25 1.70 2.75
C LEU A 315 13.82 0.23 2.79
N PRO A 316 13.04 -0.19 3.79
CA PRO A 316 12.51 -1.54 3.84
C PRO A 316 11.40 -1.72 2.78
N CYS A 317 11.72 -2.50 1.73
CA CYS A 317 10.90 -2.67 0.52
C CYS A 317 10.55 -4.14 0.23
N ALA A 318 10.80 -5.08 1.15
CA ALA A 318 10.60 -6.50 0.91
C ALA A 318 9.27 -7.01 1.49
N THR A 319 9.23 -7.29 2.79
CA THR A 319 8.11 -7.99 3.43
C THR A 319 7.73 -7.39 4.78
N GLN A 320 6.52 -7.74 5.24
CA GLN A 320 6.06 -7.39 6.58
C GLN A 320 7.02 -7.91 7.65
N ASN A 321 7.24 -7.12 8.70
CA ASN A 321 8.06 -7.46 9.87
C ASN A 321 9.51 -7.90 9.52
N GLU A 322 10.09 -7.30 8.51
CA GLU A 322 11.48 -7.59 8.12
C GLU A 322 12.53 -6.78 8.92
N LEU A 323 12.17 -5.62 9.43
CA LEU A 323 13.02 -4.77 10.25
C LEU A 323 12.60 -4.90 11.73
N LEU A 324 13.40 -5.62 12.49
CA LEU A 324 13.14 -5.93 13.89
C LEU A 324 13.84 -4.92 14.81
N LEU A 325 13.55 -4.97 16.12
CA LEU A 325 14.19 -4.10 17.10
C LEU A 325 15.72 -4.16 17.06
N GLU A 326 16.29 -5.35 16.89
CA GLU A 326 17.75 -5.50 16.80
C GLU A 326 18.33 -4.82 15.56
N ASP A 327 17.62 -4.90 14.43
CA ASP A 327 17.99 -4.20 13.21
C ASP A 327 17.92 -2.68 13.38
N ALA A 328 16.89 -2.18 14.07
CA ALA A 328 16.73 -0.76 14.40
C ALA A 328 17.88 -0.24 15.28
N LYS A 329 18.31 -1.03 16.27
CA LYS A 329 19.48 -0.71 17.09
C LYS A 329 20.75 -0.57 16.26
N MET A 330 21.01 -1.53 15.36
CA MET A 330 22.16 -1.48 14.46
C MET A 330 22.13 -0.24 13.55
N LEU A 331 20.96 0.09 12.99
CA LEU A 331 20.80 1.29 12.16
C LEU A 331 21.13 2.57 12.93
N VAL A 332 20.63 2.70 14.17
CA VAL A 332 20.90 3.87 15.03
C VAL A 332 22.39 3.95 15.40
N GLU A 333 23.00 2.83 15.81
CA GLU A 333 24.43 2.76 16.15
C GLU A 333 25.32 3.12 14.96
N ASN A 334 24.93 2.73 13.73
CA ASN A 334 25.61 3.05 12.49
C ASN A 334 25.34 4.49 11.99
N GLY A 335 24.48 5.24 12.68
CA GLY A 335 24.22 6.65 12.40
C GLY A 335 23.17 6.91 11.32
N CYS A 336 22.33 5.93 11.00
CA CYS A 336 21.18 6.10 10.10
C CYS A 336 20.26 7.22 10.58
N LYS A 337 19.83 8.09 9.68
CA LYS A 337 19.02 9.29 9.98
C LYS A 337 17.57 9.16 9.52
N VAL A 338 17.30 8.30 8.55
CA VAL A 338 15.99 8.18 7.92
C VAL A 338 15.65 6.72 7.68
N VAL A 339 14.43 6.34 8.06
CA VAL A 339 13.82 5.07 7.66
C VAL A 339 12.50 5.39 6.98
N ALA A 340 12.30 4.88 5.75
CA ALA A 340 11.06 5.09 5.01
C ALA A 340 10.54 3.77 4.42
N GLU A 341 9.31 3.43 4.75
CA GLU A 341 8.72 2.13 4.45
C GLU A 341 8.16 2.05 3.03
N GLY A 342 8.79 1.25 2.17
CA GLY A 342 8.26 0.90 0.85
C GLY A 342 7.28 -0.27 0.87
N ALA A 343 7.52 -1.26 1.73
CA ALA A 343 6.59 -2.36 1.95
C ALA A 343 5.45 -1.97 2.91
N ASN A 344 4.46 -2.85 3.07
CA ASN A 344 3.41 -2.67 4.07
C ASN A 344 3.88 -3.23 5.41
N MET A 345 3.92 -2.37 6.44
CA MET A 345 4.33 -2.70 7.82
C MET A 345 5.62 -3.53 7.89
N PRO A 346 6.72 -3.11 7.23
CA PRO A 346 7.96 -3.87 7.24
C PRO A 346 8.73 -3.75 8.57
N THR A 347 8.49 -2.68 9.33
CA THR A 347 9.13 -2.38 10.62
C THR A 347 8.19 -2.78 11.76
N THR A 348 8.69 -3.51 12.75
CA THR A 348 7.89 -3.84 13.93
C THR A 348 7.60 -2.60 14.77
N ILE A 349 6.55 -2.66 15.59
CA ILE A 349 6.14 -1.52 16.44
C ILE A 349 7.29 -1.09 17.36
N GLU A 350 7.93 -2.05 18.03
CA GLU A 350 9.04 -1.79 18.92
C GLU A 350 10.26 -1.17 18.21
N ALA A 351 10.50 -1.60 16.96
CA ALA A 351 11.55 -1.01 16.13
C ALA A 351 11.22 0.42 15.72
N THR A 352 9.96 0.69 15.35
CA THR A 352 9.49 2.03 14.99
C THR A 352 9.60 3.00 16.17
N GLU A 353 9.15 2.58 17.36
CA GLU A 353 9.27 3.38 18.58
C GLU A 353 10.73 3.67 18.91
N TYR A 354 11.59 2.66 18.83
CA TYR A 354 13.02 2.81 19.11
C TYR A 354 13.69 3.80 18.14
N LEU A 355 13.41 3.70 16.84
CA LEU A 355 13.93 4.62 15.82
C LEU A 355 13.51 6.07 16.11
N GLN A 356 12.23 6.31 16.38
CA GLN A 356 11.71 7.64 16.69
C GLN A 356 12.28 8.22 17.96
N GLN A 357 12.41 7.43 19.03
CA GLN A 357 13.00 7.85 20.31
C GLN A 357 14.48 8.23 20.16
N ASN A 358 15.19 7.66 19.19
CA ASN A 358 16.60 7.98 18.90
C ASN A 358 16.77 9.04 17.79
N GLY A 359 15.69 9.77 17.45
CA GLY A 359 15.76 10.90 16.53
C GLY A 359 15.92 10.53 15.05
N VAL A 360 15.60 9.27 14.68
CA VAL A 360 15.54 8.86 13.28
C VAL A 360 14.20 9.31 12.70
N LEU A 361 14.23 10.01 11.58
CA LEU A 361 13.01 10.35 10.83
C LEU A 361 12.39 9.08 10.27
N PHE A 362 11.13 8.87 10.57
CA PHE A 362 10.42 7.67 10.18
C PHE A 362 9.21 7.99 9.31
N ALA A 363 9.18 7.44 8.09
CA ALA A 363 8.07 7.56 7.16
C ALA A 363 7.25 6.26 7.14
N PRO A 364 5.98 6.28 7.62
CA PRO A 364 5.15 5.08 7.67
C PRO A 364 4.70 4.63 6.28
N GLY A 365 4.59 3.32 6.07
CA GLY A 365 4.24 2.74 4.77
C GLY A 365 2.95 3.28 4.17
N LYS A 366 1.90 3.48 4.99
CA LYS A 366 0.62 4.01 4.50
C LYS A 366 0.73 5.38 3.78
N ALA A 367 1.72 6.20 4.16
CA ALA A 367 2.01 7.48 3.52
C ALA A 367 3.11 7.32 2.46
N ALA A 368 4.26 6.77 2.83
CA ALA A 368 5.42 6.68 1.96
C ALA A 368 5.21 5.76 0.74
N ASN A 369 4.44 4.67 0.88
CA ASN A 369 4.16 3.76 -0.23
C ASN A 369 2.83 4.04 -0.97
N ALA A 370 2.21 5.19 -0.74
CA ALA A 370 0.94 5.56 -1.37
C ALA A 370 1.02 5.77 -2.90
N GLY A 371 2.21 5.80 -3.48
CA GLY A 371 2.41 6.01 -4.91
C GLY A 371 1.64 5.03 -5.80
N GLY A 372 1.55 3.77 -5.38
CA GLY A 372 0.80 2.76 -6.12
C GLY A 372 -0.70 3.05 -6.21
N VAL A 373 -1.34 3.44 -5.12
CA VAL A 373 -2.77 3.80 -5.12
C VAL A 373 -3.00 5.16 -5.76
N ALA A 374 -2.08 6.11 -5.60
CA ALA A 374 -2.14 7.40 -6.28
C ALA A 374 -2.15 7.22 -7.80
N THR A 375 -1.22 6.44 -8.36
CA THR A 375 -1.20 6.17 -9.80
C THR A 375 -2.42 5.36 -10.25
N SER A 376 -2.97 4.48 -9.42
CA SER A 376 -4.24 3.82 -9.72
C SER A 376 -5.39 4.82 -9.84
N ALA A 377 -5.44 5.86 -9.01
CA ALA A 377 -6.44 6.93 -9.13
C ALA A 377 -6.18 7.81 -10.37
N LEU A 378 -4.93 8.03 -10.74
CA LEU A 378 -4.58 8.70 -12.01
C LEU A 378 -5.00 7.86 -13.23
N GLU A 379 -4.93 6.52 -13.15
CA GLU A 379 -5.50 5.63 -14.18
C GLU A 379 -7.02 5.83 -14.31
N MET A 380 -7.74 5.95 -13.17
CA MET A 380 -9.17 6.27 -13.20
C MET A 380 -9.45 7.61 -13.89
N SER A 381 -8.67 8.65 -13.62
CA SER A 381 -8.80 9.95 -14.26
C SER A 381 -8.60 9.86 -15.77
N GLN A 382 -7.53 9.19 -16.22
CA GLN A 382 -7.27 8.95 -17.64
C GLN A 382 -8.43 8.17 -18.32
N ASN A 383 -8.99 7.17 -17.62
CA ASN A 383 -10.12 6.41 -18.12
C ASN A 383 -11.39 7.28 -18.26
N SER A 384 -11.64 8.17 -17.30
CA SER A 384 -12.79 9.09 -17.34
C SER A 384 -12.67 10.10 -18.48
N GLU A 385 -11.47 10.61 -18.72
CA GLU A 385 -11.17 11.51 -19.84
C GLU A 385 -11.12 10.80 -21.20
N ARG A 386 -10.99 9.46 -21.20
CA ARG A 386 -10.71 8.61 -22.37
C ARG A 386 -9.40 8.98 -23.08
N LEU A 387 -8.41 9.39 -22.30
CA LEU A 387 -7.07 9.75 -22.75
C LEU A 387 -6.02 8.85 -22.11
N SER A 388 -4.83 8.85 -22.67
CA SER A 388 -3.64 8.27 -22.08
C SER A 388 -2.60 9.36 -21.92
N TRP A 389 -2.08 9.53 -20.70
CA TRP A 389 -1.01 10.49 -20.40
C TRP A 389 0.35 9.86 -20.66
N SER A 390 1.35 10.69 -20.97
CA SER A 390 2.74 10.25 -21.07
C SER A 390 3.28 9.78 -19.72
N PHE A 391 4.42 9.09 -19.74
CA PHE A 391 5.11 8.69 -18.52
C PHE A 391 5.46 9.91 -17.66
N GLU A 392 5.97 10.95 -18.27
CA GLU A 392 6.38 12.19 -17.65
C GLU A 392 5.20 12.92 -16.99
N GLU A 393 4.04 12.94 -17.64
CA GLU A 393 2.82 13.54 -17.09
C GLU A 393 2.35 12.78 -15.85
N VAL A 394 2.35 11.45 -15.88
CA VAL A 394 1.95 10.63 -14.74
C VAL A 394 2.97 10.76 -13.60
N ASP A 395 4.28 10.71 -13.89
CA ASP A 395 5.35 10.83 -12.89
C ASP A 395 5.35 12.21 -12.22
N ALA A 396 5.12 13.29 -12.97
CA ALA A 396 4.99 14.64 -12.41
C ALA A 396 3.81 14.75 -11.43
N LYS A 397 2.63 14.24 -11.82
CA LYS A 397 1.46 14.20 -10.93
C LYS A 397 1.69 13.32 -9.70
N LEU A 398 2.34 12.16 -9.88
CA LEU A 398 2.72 11.29 -8.76
C LEU A 398 3.62 12.02 -7.77
N LYS A 399 4.64 12.74 -8.26
CA LYS A 399 5.54 13.53 -7.42
C LYS A 399 4.77 14.56 -6.62
N ASP A 400 3.90 15.34 -7.25
CA ASP A 400 3.10 16.37 -6.58
C ASP A 400 2.21 15.76 -5.48
N ILE A 401 1.58 14.62 -5.76
CA ILE A 401 0.76 13.90 -4.78
C ILE A 401 1.60 13.47 -3.57
N MET A 402 2.76 12.87 -3.80
CA MET A 402 3.61 12.37 -2.71
C MET A 402 4.20 13.49 -1.86
N VAL A 403 4.58 14.61 -2.48
CA VAL A 403 5.01 15.83 -1.79
C VAL A 403 3.88 16.35 -0.92
N ASN A 404 2.66 16.46 -1.45
CA ASN A 404 1.49 16.92 -0.69
C ASN A 404 1.15 15.99 0.48
N ILE A 405 1.27 14.67 0.31
CA ILE A 405 1.10 13.71 1.43
C ILE A 405 2.09 14.01 2.55
N CYS A 406 3.35 14.27 2.21
CA CYS A 406 4.39 14.58 3.18
C CYS A 406 4.10 15.86 3.94
N HIS A 407 3.72 16.93 3.24
CA HIS A 407 3.34 18.22 3.86
C HIS A 407 2.14 18.06 4.78
N ASN A 408 1.05 17.46 4.29
CA ASN A 408 -0.17 17.27 5.09
C ASN A 408 0.10 16.45 6.35
N ALA A 409 0.91 15.40 6.28
CA ALA A 409 1.31 14.62 7.45
C ALA A 409 2.16 15.44 8.43
N SER A 410 3.10 16.24 7.92
CA SER A 410 3.94 17.10 8.75
C SER A 410 3.11 18.19 9.47
N GLU A 411 2.23 18.88 8.75
CA GLU A 411 1.37 19.94 9.28
C GLU A 411 0.37 19.39 10.31
N ALA A 412 -0.24 18.24 10.03
CA ALA A 412 -1.14 17.58 10.97
C ALA A 412 -0.42 17.18 12.27
N ALA A 413 0.80 16.62 12.16
CA ALA A 413 1.60 16.31 13.34
C ALA A 413 1.93 17.56 14.15
N GLU A 414 2.35 18.65 13.53
CA GLU A 414 2.69 19.89 14.20
C GLU A 414 1.46 20.53 14.88
N LYS A 415 0.30 20.57 14.21
CA LYS A 415 -0.97 21.09 14.73
C LYS A 415 -1.38 20.45 16.05
N TYR A 416 -1.12 19.16 16.22
CA TYR A 416 -1.50 18.40 17.42
C TYR A 416 -0.33 18.14 18.39
N GLY A 417 0.81 18.83 18.23
CA GLY A 417 1.93 18.76 19.16
C GLY A 417 2.88 17.57 18.97
N PHE A 418 2.81 16.89 17.82
CA PHE A 418 3.66 15.75 17.47
C PHE A 418 4.67 16.08 16.36
N LYS A 419 5.21 17.30 16.37
CA LYS A 419 6.14 17.75 15.33
C LYS A 419 7.21 16.72 15.01
N GLY A 420 7.37 16.39 13.72
CA GLY A 420 8.34 15.40 13.23
C GLY A 420 7.87 13.94 13.31
N ASN A 421 6.69 13.66 13.87
CA ASN A 421 6.11 12.32 13.91
C ASN A 421 5.16 12.10 12.73
N TYR A 422 5.70 11.59 11.61
CA TYR A 422 4.93 11.35 10.39
C TYR A 422 3.95 10.17 10.52
N VAL A 423 4.13 9.28 11.49
CA VAL A 423 3.17 8.18 11.76
C VAL A 423 1.86 8.76 12.28
N VAL A 424 1.94 9.56 13.33
CA VAL A 424 0.77 10.24 13.92
C VAL A 424 0.19 11.24 12.91
N GLY A 425 1.05 12.03 12.25
CA GLY A 425 0.61 13.01 11.27
C GLY A 425 -0.16 12.42 10.10
N ALA A 426 0.29 11.31 9.53
CA ALA A 426 -0.41 10.62 8.45
C ALA A 426 -1.78 10.08 8.91
N ASN A 427 -1.86 9.51 10.11
CA ASN A 427 -3.13 9.04 10.66
C ASN A 427 -4.12 10.19 10.84
N ILE A 428 -3.68 11.32 11.42
CA ILE A 428 -4.52 12.49 11.65
C ILE A 428 -4.96 13.12 10.32
N ALA A 429 -4.04 13.36 9.39
CA ALA A 429 -4.36 13.97 8.10
C ALA A 429 -5.37 13.13 7.31
N GLY A 430 -5.19 11.81 7.29
CA GLY A 430 -6.14 10.89 6.65
C GLY A 430 -7.50 10.90 7.32
N PHE A 431 -7.55 10.91 8.64
CA PHE A 431 -8.78 10.96 9.44
C PHE A 431 -9.54 12.28 9.23
N GLU A 432 -8.90 13.43 9.42
CA GLU A 432 -9.54 14.74 9.29
C GLU A 432 -10.21 14.88 7.92
N LYS A 433 -9.55 14.48 6.84
CA LYS A 433 -10.13 14.56 5.50
C LYS A 433 -11.40 13.73 5.32
N VAL A 434 -11.43 12.51 5.87
CA VAL A 434 -12.63 11.64 5.80
C VAL A 434 -13.74 12.21 6.66
N VAL A 435 -13.41 12.66 7.87
CA VAL A 435 -14.38 13.22 8.81
C VAL A 435 -15.01 14.50 8.29
N ASP A 436 -14.22 15.41 7.74
CA ASP A 436 -14.73 16.66 7.14
C ASP A 436 -15.76 16.35 6.03
N ALA A 437 -15.47 15.34 5.20
CA ALA A 437 -16.41 14.91 4.17
C ALA A 437 -17.69 14.25 4.75
N MET A 438 -17.54 13.38 5.76
CA MET A 438 -18.68 12.74 6.44
C MET A 438 -19.59 13.74 7.13
N GLU A 439 -19.01 14.76 7.78
CA GLU A 439 -19.76 15.83 8.44
C GLU A 439 -20.49 16.72 7.42
N ALA A 440 -19.80 17.11 6.32
CA ALA A 440 -20.38 17.94 5.28
C ALA A 440 -21.54 17.27 4.53
N GLN A 441 -21.50 15.94 4.40
CA GLN A 441 -22.56 15.16 3.74
C GLN A 441 -23.71 14.78 4.68
N GLY A 442 -23.54 14.96 5.98
CA GLY A 442 -24.54 14.64 6.99
C GLY A 442 -24.56 13.16 7.42
N ILE A 443 -25.67 12.75 8.01
CA ILE A 443 -25.84 11.38 8.51
C ILE A 443 -26.58 10.57 7.44
N VAL A 444 -25.80 9.90 6.60
CA VAL A 444 -26.25 9.09 5.47
C VAL A 444 -25.81 7.65 5.60
#